data_17ee7ff5f0ab2b59dc8cfe2a9f51cc53
#
_entry.id   17ee7ff5f0ab2b59dc8cfe2a9f51cc53
#
_cell.length_a   1.000
_cell.length_b   1.000
_cell.length_c   1.000
_cell.angle_alpha   90.00
_cell.angle_beta   90.00
_cell.angle_gamma   90.00
#
_symmetry.space_group_name_H-M   'P 1'
#
loop_
_entity.id
_entity.type
_entity.pdbx_description
1 polymer ?
#
loop_
_entity_poly.entity_id
_entity_poly.type
_entity_poly.pdbx_seq_one_letter_code
_entity_poly.pdbx_strand_id
1 'polypeptide(L)'
;MVIDNILDTTANAIANAIANSTGIGSADLIKSGFILLELILSISVYSVFIWYFYRFIAKRDILKLDLNKYNQFKFGFLLKFFAVIFYIIEFIVIIPLLVIFWFAIFSLLLLLLAKEQPPSSIVLIAISVVGAIRLTSYFNEDLSKDLAKMIPFTLLAIAIITPGFFDFSLTMQKIYEVPLLLNNILIYGVFIIIL
;
A
#
# COMPACT_ATOMS: atom_id res chain seq x y z
N MET A 1 32.00 19.25 -14.12
CA MET A 1 32.78 19.02 -15.36
C MET A 1 34.02 18.12 -15.13
N VAL A 2 35.01 18.41 -14.24
CA VAL A 2 36.14 17.52 -14.00
C VAL A 2 35.77 16.26 -13.25
N ILE A 3 34.89 16.36 -12.23
CA ILE A 3 34.42 15.22 -11.42
C ILE A 3 33.53 14.30 -12.26
N ASP A 4 32.68 14.84 -13.09
CA ASP A 4 31.77 14.07 -13.97
C ASP A 4 32.58 13.24 -14.98
N ASN A 5 33.67 13.83 -15.52
CA ASN A 5 34.56 13.16 -16.46
C ASN A 5 35.37 12.03 -15.80
N ILE A 6 35.76 12.20 -14.54
CA ILE A 6 36.46 11.16 -13.76
C ILE A 6 35.49 10.01 -13.44
N LEU A 7 34.25 10.31 -13.05
CA LEU A 7 33.24 9.30 -12.77
C LEU A 7 32.88 8.48 -14.01
N ASP A 8 32.70 9.14 -15.15
CA ASP A 8 32.42 8.46 -16.42
C ASP A 8 33.58 7.60 -16.87
N THR A 9 34.80 8.10 -16.72
CA THR A 9 36.02 7.34 -17.11
C THR A 9 36.21 6.11 -16.22
N THR A 10 36.01 6.24 -14.93
CA THR A 10 36.14 5.11 -13.98
C THR A 10 35.00 4.08 -14.17
N ALA A 11 33.78 4.53 -14.38
CA ALA A 11 32.67 3.65 -14.67
C ALA A 11 32.87 2.84 -15.94
N ASN A 12 33.36 3.48 -17.01
CA ASN A 12 33.67 2.82 -18.28
C ASN A 12 34.84 1.86 -18.17
N ALA A 13 35.88 2.19 -17.38
CA ALA A 13 37.02 1.31 -17.16
C ALA A 13 36.58 0.03 -16.39
N ILE A 14 35.77 0.17 -15.36
CA ILE A 14 35.20 -0.96 -14.60
C ILE A 14 34.32 -1.81 -15.49
N ALA A 15 33.41 -1.20 -16.26
CA ALA A 15 32.52 -1.90 -17.18
C ALA A 15 33.30 -2.69 -18.22
N ASN A 16 34.38 -2.12 -18.80
CA ASN A 16 35.22 -2.80 -19.78
C ASN A 16 36.03 -3.96 -19.14
N ALA A 17 36.54 -3.79 -17.92
CA ALA A 17 37.21 -4.85 -17.21
C ALA A 17 36.31 -6.05 -16.93
N ILE A 18 35.08 -5.81 -16.52
CA ILE A 18 34.05 -6.85 -16.31
C ILE A 18 33.65 -7.47 -17.64
N ALA A 19 33.42 -6.69 -18.68
CA ALA A 19 33.09 -7.18 -20.01
C ALA A 19 34.14 -8.14 -20.58
N ASN A 20 35.40 -7.79 -20.42
CA ASN A 20 36.53 -8.63 -20.85
C ASN A 20 36.63 -9.94 -20.05
N SER A 21 36.25 -9.93 -18.78
CA SER A 21 36.29 -11.13 -17.91
C SER A 21 35.12 -12.06 -18.08
N THR A 22 33.91 -11.54 -18.46
CA THR A 22 32.66 -12.30 -18.55
C THR A 22 32.17 -12.53 -19.99
N GLY A 23 32.79 -11.88 -20.96
CA GLY A 23 32.32 -11.89 -22.37
C GLY A 23 31.01 -11.10 -22.61
N ILE A 24 30.53 -10.35 -21.60
CA ILE A 24 29.32 -9.52 -21.69
C ILE A 24 29.72 -8.11 -22.13
N GLY A 25 29.07 -7.56 -23.13
CA GLY A 25 29.33 -6.20 -23.62
C GLY A 25 29.13 -5.12 -22.54
N SER A 26 29.95 -4.06 -22.55
CA SER A 26 29.82 -2.94 -21.62
C SER A 26 28.42 -2.29 -21.63
N ALA A 27 27.78 -2.23 -22.80
CA ALA A 27 26.43 -1.72 -22.93
C ALA A 27 25.38 -2.60 -22.24
N ASP A 28 25.56 -3.92 -22.28
CA ASP A 28 24.66 -4.87 -21.61
C ASP A 28 24.81 -4.83 -20.09
N LEU A 29 26.02 -4.59 -19.57
CA LEU A 29 26.26 -4.39 -18.16
C LEU A 29 25.60 -3.12 -17.63
N ILE A 30 25.68 -2.02 -18.36
CA ILE A 30 25.04 -0.76 -17.99
C ILE A 30 23.52 -0.93 -18.00
N LYS A 31 22.97 -1.56 -19.03
CA LYS A 31 21.54 -1.85 -19.12
C LYS A 31 21.04 -2.74 -17.97
N SER A 32 21.78 -3.79 -17.66
CA SER A 32 21.47 -4.67 -16.52
C SER A 32 21.55 -3.93 -15.18
N GLY A 33 22.50 -3.01 -15.04
CA GLY A 33 22.64 -2.15 -13.86
C GLY A 33 21.42 -1.23 -13.66
N PHE A 34 20.91 -0.62 -14.73
CA PHE A 34 19.71 0.20 -14.68
C PHE A 34 18.47 -0.62 -14.31
N ILE A 35 18.29 -1.82 -14.89
CA ILE A 35 17.16 -2.72 -14.57
C ILE A 35 17.23 -3.12 -13.08
N LEU A 36 18.44 -3.44 -12.58
CA LEU A 36 18.63 -3.81 -11.18
C LEU A 36 18.27 -2.64 -10.24
N LEU A 37 18.70 -1.42 -10.57
CA LEU A 37 18.38 -0.23 -9.80
C LEU A 37 16.88 0.07 -9.81
N GLU A 38 16.23 -0.05 -10.95
CA GLU A 38 14.77 0.10 -11.09
C GLU A 38 14.02 -0.90 -10.22
N LEU A 39 14.42 -2.18 -10.22
CA LEU A 39 13.84 -3.21 -9.39
C LEU A 39 14.03 -2.92 -7.90
N ILE A 40 15.23 -2.52 -7.48
CA ILE A 40 15.50 -2.18 -6.07
C ILE A 40 14.61 -1.03 -5.62
N LEU A 41 14.52 0.04 -6.40
CA LEU A 41 13.67 1.19 -6.09
C LEU A 41 12.20 0.81 -6.02
N SER A 42 11.70 0.06 -6.98
CA SER A 42 10.32 -0.40 -7.04
C SER A 42 9.94 -1.25 -5.84
N ILE A 43 10.77 -2.22 -5.48
CA ILE A 43 10.57 -3.08 -4.31
C ILE A 43 10.60 -2.25 -3.03
N SER A 44 11.54 -1.29 -2.93
CA SER A 44 11.67 -0.43 -1.74
C SER A 44 10.44 0.45 -1.54
N VAL A 45 9.98 1.13 -2.59
CA VAL A 45 8.77 1.98 -2.55
C VAL A 45 7.54 1.15 -2.18
N TYR A 46 7.40 -0.02 -2.79
CA TYR A 46 6.29 -0.93 -2.49
C TYR A 46 6.32 -1.42 -1.03
N SER A 47 7.50 -1.77 -0.50
CA SER A 47 7.66 -2.21 0.89
C SER A 47 7.30 -1.12 1.89
N VAL A 48 7.66 0.14 1.60
CA VAL A 48 7.27 1.30 2.41
C VAL A 48 5.74 1.48 2.39
N PHE A 49 5.12 1.33 1.21
CA PHE A 49 3.67 1.37 1.08
C PHE A 49 3.00 0.29 1.95
N ILE A 50 3.44 -0.98 1.86
CA ILE A 50 2.89 -2.06 2.69
C ILE A 50 3.05 -1.75 4.18
N TRP A 51 4.17 -1.17 4.60
CA TRP A 51 4.40 -0.80 5.98
C TRP A 51 3.35 0.20 6.49
N TYR A 52 3.03 1.25 5.72
CA TYR A 52 1.97 2.19 6.07
C TYR A 52 0.59 1.52 6.06
N PHE A 53 0.31 0.71 5.03
CA PHE A 53 -0.96 0.01 4.87
C PHE A 53 -1.28 -0.87 6.08
N TYR A 54 -0.43 -1.86 6.41
CA TYR A 54 -0.74 -2.77 7.49
C TYR A 54 -0.75 -2.11 8.86
N ARG A 55 0.08 -1.10 9.07
CA ARG A 55 0.14 -0.37 10.33
C ARG A 55 -1.16 0.37 10.63
N PHE A 56 -1.82 0.88 9.61
CA PHE A 56 -3.07 1.60 9.76
C PHE A 56 -4.27 0.67 9.83
N ILE A 57 -4.41 -0.25 8.85
CA ILE A 57 -5.64 -1.03 8.68
C ILE A 57 -5.80 -2.12 9.74
N ALA A 58 -4.69 -2.68 10.21
CA ALA A 58 -4.70 -3.73 11.23
C ALA A 58 -4.81 -3.22 12.67
N LYS A 59 -4.74 -1.90 12.89
CA LYS A 59 -4.82 -1.33 14.22
C LYS A 59 -6.26 -1.32 14.71
N ARG A 60 -6.51 -1.91 15.91
CA ARG A 60 -7.83 -1.95 16.53
C ARG A 60 -8.26 -0.55 16.97
N ASP A 61 -7.46 0.10 17.81
CA ASP A 61 -7.76 1.38 18.42
C ASP A 61 -7.02 2.51 17.68
N ILE A 62 -7.64 3.05 16.64
CA ILE A 62 -7.06 4.14 15.84
C ILE A 62 -7.16 5.47 16.61
N LEU A 63 -8.29 5.70 17.27
CA LEU A 63 -8.56 6.88 18.08
C LEU A 63 -8.48 6.50 19.56
N LYS A 64 -7.82 7.32 20.37
CA LYS A 64 -7.71 7.14 21.82
C LYS A 64 -8.37 8.31 22.53
N LEU A 65 -9.37 8.01 23.35
CA LEU A 65 -10.02 9.00 24.22
C LEU A 65 -9.25 9.12 25.53
N ASP A 66 -8.62 10.27 25.76
CA ASP A 66 -7.95 10.59 27.02
C ASP A 66 -8.80 11.57 27.84
N LEU A 67 -9.64 11.01 28.73
CA LEU A 67 -10.51 11.80 29.61
C LEU A 67 -9.77 12.45 30.78
N ASN A 68 -8.52 12.04 31.07
CA ASN A 68 -7.76 12.56 32.19
C ASN A 68 -7.38 14.03 32.02
N LYS A 69 -7.25 14.50 30.77
CA LYS A 69 -6.99 15.92 30.47
C LYS A 69 -8.04 16.88 31.01
N TYR A 70 -9.27 16.40 31.19
CA TYR A 70 -10.41 17.23 31.59
C TYR A 70 -10.63 17.26 33.11
N ASN A 71 -9.83 16.52 33.90
CA ASN A 71 -9.94 16.49 35.37
C ASN A 71 -9.53 17.80 36.05
N GLN A 72 -8.78 18.66 35.35
CA GLN A 72 -8.24 19.89 35.90
C GLN A 72 -9.20 21.10 35.80
N PHE A 73 -10.35 20.96 35.13
CA PHE A 73 -11.27 22.07 34.90
C PHE A 73 -12.45 22.06 35.87
N LYS A 74 -12.89 23.27 36.31
CA LYS A 74 -14.01 23.47 37.25
C LYS A 74 -15.34 22.84 36.74
N PHE A 75 -15.54 22.71 35.41
CA PHE A 75 -16.67 22.07 34.77
C PHE A 75 -16.27 20.75 34.09
N GLY A 76 -15.35 20.00 34.67
CA GLY A 76 -14.80 18.77 34.11
C GLY A 76 -15.85 17.75 33.67
N PHE A 77 -17.00 17.67 34.35
CA PHE A 77 -18.08 16.74 33.97
C PHE A 77 -18.72 17.09 32.61
N LEU A 78 -19.07 18.36 32.38
CA LEU A 78 -19.65 18.81 31.12
C LEU A 78 -18.64 18.67 29.97
N LEU A 79 -17.37 19.04 30.21
CA LEU A 79 -16.33 18.90 29.21
C LEU A 79 -16.07 17.42 28.84
N LYS A 80 -16.10 16.52 29.82
CA LYS A 80 -16.00 15.07 29.57
C LYS A 80 -17.19 14.55 28.75
N PHE A 81 -18.40 15.00 29.05
CA PHE A 81 -19.59 14.60 28.32
C PHE A 81 -19.51 15.03 26.84
N PHE A 82 -19.14 16.28 26.59
CA PHE A 82 -18.94 16.74 25.21
C PHE A 82 -17.78 16.01 24.54
N ALA A 83 -16.67 15.78 25.23
CA ALA A 83 -15.53 15.04 24.70
C ALA A 83 -15.91 13.61 24.28
N VAL A 84 -16.75 12.93 25.05
CA VAL A 84 -17.26 11.59 24.69
C VAL A 84 -18.16 11.65 23.46
N ILE A 85 -19.07 12.63 23.38
CA ILE A 85 -19.96 12.79 22.20
C ILE A 85 -19.12 13.07 20.95
N PHE A 86 -18.15 14.01 21.00
CA PHE A 86 -17.26 14.29 19.89
C PHE A 86 -16.44 13.06 19.49
N TYR A 87 -15.96 12.30 20.45
CA TYR A 87 -15.23 11.07 20.19
C TYR A 87 -16.08 10.02 19.46
N ILE A 88 -17.36 9.86 19.89
CA ILE A 88 -18.29 8.92 19.23
C ILE A 88 -18.57 9.37 17.78
N ILE A 89 -18.80 10.66 17.55
CA ILE A 89 -19.00 11.21 16.20
C ILE A 89 -17.76 11.01 15.35
N GLU A 90 -16.59 11.34 15.89
CA GLU A 90 -15.29 11.16 15.23
C GLU A 90 -15.05 9.68 14.90
N PHE A 91 -15.36 8.77 15.81
CA PHE A 91 -15.23 7.34 15.61
C PHE A 91 -16.16 6.83 14.49
N ILE A 92 -17.44 7.23 14.50
CA ILE A 92 -18.44 6.80 13.51
C ILE A 92 -18.14 7.33 12.10
N VAL A 93 -17.51 8.51 11.97
CA VAL A 93 -17.22 9.15 10.68
C VAL A 93 -15.81 8.83 10.20
N ILE A 94 -14.79 8.98 11.05
CA ILE A 94 -13.39 8.90 10.63
C ILE A 94 -12.97 7.45 10.36
N ILE A 95 -13.41 6.49 11.17
CA ILE A 95 -12.99 5.10 10.96
C ILE A 95 -13.51 4.53 9.64
N PRO A 96 -14.81 4.63 9.29
CA PRO A 96 -15.27 4.18 7.98
C PRO A 96 -14.58 4.88 6.82
N LEU A 97 -14.40 6.21 6.92
CA LEU A 97 -13.70 6.98 5.90
C LEU A 97 -12.26 6.47 5.67
N LEU A 98 -11.55 6.19 6.76
CA LEU A 98 -10.18 5.70 6.73
C LEU A 98 -10.11 4.27 6.17
N VAL A 99 -11.06 3.41 6.49
CA VAL A 99 -11.16 2.06 5.93
C VAL A 99 -11.43 2.12 4.43
N ILE A 100 -12.37 2.96 3.98
CA ILE A 100 -12.66 3.18 2.55
C ILE A 100 -11.43 3.73 1.82
N PHE A 101 -10.72 4.67 2.41
CA PHE A 101 -9.48 5.23 1.86
C PHE A 101 -8.43 4.14 1.63
N TRP A 102 -8.15 3.32 2.64
CA TRP A 102 -7.18 2.23 2.52
C TRP A 102 -7.65 1.11 1.59
N PHE A 103 -8.95 0.83 1.56
CA PHE A 103 -9.55 -0.08 0.58
C PHE A 103 -9.31 0.42 -0.84
N ALA A 104 -9.56 1.70 -1.12
CA ALA A 104 -9.35 2.29 -2.44
C ALA A 104 -7.88 2.20 -2.88
N ILE A 105 -6.94 2.54 -1.99
CA ILE A 105 -5.50 2.42 -2.25
C ILE A 105 -5.11 0.95 -2.49
N PHE A 106 -5.61 0.03 -1.68
CA PHE A 106 -5.31 -1.40 -1.83
C PHE A 106 -5.90 -1.98 -3.12
N SER A 107 -7.11 -1.57 -3.48
CA SER A 107 -7.75 -1.95 -4.74
C SER A 107 -6.94 -1.45 -5.94
N LEU A 108 -6.46 -0.19 -5.90
CA LEU A 108 -5.59 0.37 -6.94
C LEU A 108 -4.29 -0.45 -7.08
N LEU A 109 -3.68 -0.80 -5.96
CA LEU A 109 -2.48 -1.62 -5.93
C LEU A 109 -2.70 -3.01 -6.53
N LEU A 110 -3.82 -3.67 -6.18
CA LEU A 110 -4.19 -4.94 -6.78
C LEU A 110 -4.44 -4.82 -8.30
N LEU A 111 -5.06 -3.73 -8.75
CA LEU A 111 -5.24 -3.44 -10.18
C LEU A 111 -3.90 -3.37 -10.93
N LEU A 112 -2.89 -2.80 -10.29
CA LEU A 112 -1.55 -2.66 -10.83
C LEU A 112 -0.85 -4.03 -10.97
N LEU A 113 -1.04 -4.90 -9.98
CA LEU A 113 -0.36 -6.20 -9.90
C LEU A 113 -1.11 -7.33 -10.61
N ALA A 114 -2.44 -7.37 -10.55
CA ALA A 114 -3.26 -8.45 -11.08
C ALA A 114 -3.70 -8.18 -12.52
N LYS A 115 -2.79 -8.37 -13.49
CA LYS A 115 -3.01 -8.03 -14.91
C LYS A 115 -4.14 -8.79 -15.57
N GLU A 116 -4.30 -10.07 -15.26
CA GLU A 116 -5.24 -10.96 -15.93
C GLU A 116 -6.65 -10.96 -15.34
N GLN A 117 -6.83 -10.36 -14.14
CA GLN A 117 -8.12 -10.36 -13.47
C GLN A 117 -9.00 -9.18 -13.91
N PRO A 118 -10.33 -9.41 -14.05
CA PRO A 118 -11.27 -8.33 -14.34
C PRO A 118 -11.37 -7.38 -13.13
N PRO A 119 -11.57 -6.06 -13.36
CA PRO A 119 -11.63 -5.06 -12.29
C PRO A 119 -12.66 -5.36 -11.20
N SER A 120 -13.81 -5.94 -11.57
CA SER A 120 -14.86 -6.34 -10.61
C SER A 120 -14.38 -7.37 -9.58
N SER A 121 -13.63 -8.38 -10.03
CA SER A 121 -13.04 -9.40 -9.16
C SER A 121 -11.97 -8.81 -8.26
N ILE A 122 -11.17 -7.89 -8.78
CA ILE A 122 -10.12 -7.21 -8.02
C ILE A 122 -10.73 -6.39 -6.87
N VAL A 123 -11.79 -5.63 -7.15
CA VAL A 123 -12.52 -4.85 -6.13
C VAL A 123 -13.11 -5.78 -5.07
N LEU A 124 -13.72 -6.90 -5.47
CA LEU A 124 -14.28 -7.89 -4.54
C LEU A 124 -13.20 -8.52 -3.64
N ILE A 125 -12.06 -8.88 -4.21
CA ILE A 125 -10.92 -9.42 -3.45
C ILE A 125 -10.40 -8.35 -2.48
N ALA A 126 -10.21 -7.12 -2.94
CA ALA A 126 -9.71 -6.02 -2.10
C ALA A 126 -10.60 -5.81 -0.87
N ILE A 127 -11.91 -5.75 -1.06
CA ILE A 127 -12.84 -5.52 0.06
C ILE A 127 -12.91 -6.70 1.01
N SER A 128 -12.84 -7.93 0.48
CA SER A 128 -12.81 -9.15 1.30
C SER A 128 -11.57 -9.20 2.17
N VAL A 129 -10.41 -8.83 1.63
CA VAL A 129 -9.15 -8.77 2.36
C VAL A 129 -9.19 -7.70 3.45
N VAL A 130 -9.63 -6.49 3.10
CA VAL A 130 -9.74 -5.39 4.06
C VAL A 130 -10.73 -5.74 5.18
N GLY A 131 -11.88 -6.33 4.84
CA GLY A 131 -12.86 -6.82 5.81
C GLY A 131 -12.29 -7.89 6.74
N ALA A 132 -11.58 -8.87 6.19
CA ALA A 132 -10.93 -9.92 6.98
C ALA A 132 -9.88 -9.36 7.93
N ILE A 133 -9.05 -8.40 7.48
CA ILE A 133 -8.06 -7.73 8.31
C ILE A 133 -8.74 -6.98 9.46
N ARG A 134 -9.81 -6.24 9.17
CA ARG A 134 -10.56 -5.50 10.20
C ARG A 134 -11.21 -6.45 11.21
N LEU A 135 -11.90 -7.48 10.74
CA LEU A 135 -12.51 -8.48 11.61
C LEU A 135 -11.46 -9.15 12.52
N THR A 136 -10.34 -9.54 11.94
CA THR A 136 -9.23 -10.19 12.68
C THR A 136 -8.59 -9.23 13.70
N SER A 137 -8.59 -7.92 13.46
CA SER A 137 -8.02 -6.93 14.38
C SER A 137 -8.74 -6.89 15.74
N TYR A 138 -10.03 -7.18 15.76
CA TYR A 138 -10.80 -7.30 17.01
C TYR A 138 -10.48 -8.56 17.78
N PHE A 139 -10.05 -9.62 17.10
CA PHE A 139 -9.63 -10.85 17.72
C PHE A 139 -8.18 -10.76 18.23
N ASN A 140 -7.24 -10.40 17.35
CA ASN A 140 -5.83 -10.22 17.69
C ASN A 140 -5.18 -9.24 16.70
N GLU A 141 -4.61 -8.15 17.23
CA GLU A 141 -3.99 -7.10 16.42
C GLU A 141 -2.74 -7.58 15.67
N ASP A 142 -1.94 -8.46 16.26
CA ASP A 142 -0.72 -8.96 15.61
C ASP A 142 -1.05 -9.93 14.49
N LEU A 143 -2.04 -10.80 14.68
CA LEU A 143 -2.56 -11.66 13.61
C LEU A 143 -3.12 -10.83 12.43
N SER A 144 -3.84 -9.76 12.74
CA SER A 144 -4.33 -8.82 11.73
C SER A 144 -3.20 -8.14 10.94
N LYS A 145 -2.12 -7.73 11.61
CA LYS A 145 -0.92 -7.18 10.96
C LYS A 145 -0.25 -8.19 10.05
N ASP A 146 -0.18 -9.45 10.46
CA ASP A 146 0.43 -10.51 9.66
C ASP A 146 -0.42 -10.82 8.43
N LEU A 147 -1.73 -10.91 8.57
CA LEU A 147 -2.67 -11.06 7.46
C LEU A 147 -2.56 -9.91 6.46
N ALA A 148 -2.50 -8.67 6.96
CA ALA A 148 -2.38 -7.48 6.13
C ALA A 148 -1.08 -7.40 5.32
N LYS A 149 -0.01 -8.03 5.79
CA LYS A 149 1.28 -8.11 5.08
C LYS A 149 1.31 -9.25 4.06
N MET A 150 0.74 -10.41 4.40
CA MET A 150 0.88 -11.62 3.61
C MET A 150 0.44 -11.43 2.15
N ILE A 151 -0.75 -10.91 1.93
CA ILE A 151 -1.33 -10.81 0.59
C ILE A 151 -0.53 -9.83 -0.30
N PRO A 152 -0.24 -8.58 0.14
CA PRO A 152 0.59 -7.68 -0.66
C PRO A 152 1.99 -8.24 -0.95
N PHE A 153 2.66 -8.86 0.01
CA PHE A 153 3.99 -9.44 -0.22
C PHE A 153 3.97 -10.63 -1.17
N THR A 154 2.95 -11.48 -1.09
CA THR A 154 2.80 -12.60 -2.03
C THR A 154 2.58 -12.09 -3.45
N LEU A 155 1.75 -11.07 -3.62
CA LEU A 155 1.52 -10.45 -4.92
C LEU A 155 2.79 -9.79 -5.48
N LEU A 156 3.57 -9.11 -4.64
CA LEU A 156 4.85 -8.55 -5.04
C LEU A 156 5.80 -9.65 -5.52
N ALA A 157 5.89 -10.77 -4.80
CA ALA A 157 6.76 -11.87 -5.18
C ALA A 157 6.37 -12.47 -6.55
N ILE A 158 5.08 -12.67 -6.80
CA ILE A 158 4.56 -13.15 -8.09
C ILE A 158 4.87 -12.12 -9.19
N ALA A 159 4.64 -10.87 -8.91
CA ALA A 159 4.80 -9.79 -9.86
C ALA A 159 6.26 -9.59 -10.31
N ILE A 160 7.24 -9.71 -9.41
CA ILE A 160 8.67 -9.62 -9.75
C ILE A 160 9.10 -10.74 -10.71
N ILE A 161 8.52 -11.93 -10.57
CA ILE A 161 8.86 -13.09 -11.43
C ILE A 161 8.18 -12.98 -12.81
N THR A 162 7.11 -12.19 -12.91
CA THR A 162 6.33 -12.08 -14.16
C THR A 162 6.97 -11.06 -15.12
N PRO A 163 7.30 -11.44 -16.35
CA PRO A 163 7.83 -10.49 -17.34
C PRO A 163 6.87 -9.33 -17.60
N GLY A 164 7.42 -8.12 -17.73
CA GLY A 164 6.62 -6.92 -17.94
C GLY A 164 5.82 -6.46 -16.73
N PHE A 165 6.42 -6.55 -15.56
CA PHE A 165 5.83 -6.24 -14.24
C PHE A 165 5.09 -4.89 -14.17
N PHE A 166 5.66 -3.83 -14.74
CA PHE A 166 5.04 -2.51 -14.78
C PHE A 166 4.52 -2.18 -16.19
N ASP A 167 3.37 -2.76 -16.56
CA ASP A 167 2.65 -2.28 -17.74
C ASP A 167 1.66 -1.19 -17.36
N PHE A 168 2.16 0.04 -17.41
CA PHE A 168 1.38 1.23 -17.02
C PHE A 168 0.18 1.46 -17.95
N SER A 169 0.25 1.03 -19.20
CA SER A 169 -0.82 1.22 -20.19
C SER A 169 -2.05 0.36 -19.88
N LEU A 170 -1.84 -0.91 -19.56
CA LEU A 170 -2.90 -1.83 -19.13
C LEU A 170 -3.52 -1.40 -17.79
N THR A 171 -2.69 -0.90 -16.88
CA THR A 171 -3.17 -0.40 -15.57
C THR A 171 -4.08 0.81 -15.76
N MET A 172 -3.69 1.77 -16.61
CA MET A 172 -4.52 2.94 -16.90
C MET A 172 -5.86 2.54 -17.53
N GLN A 173 -5.87 1.57 -18.44
CA GLN A 173 -7.10 1.05 -19.04
C GLN A 173 -8.07 0.52 -17.97
N LYS A 174 -7.57 -0.29 -17.03
CA LYS A 174 -8.36 -0.82 -15.91
C LYS A 174 -8.85 0.26 -14.95
N ILE A 175 -8.05 1.30 -14.68
CA ILE A 175 -8.45 2.43 -13.85
C ILE A 175 -9.64 3.17 -14.45
N TYR A 176 -9.68 3.34 -15.78
CA TYR A 176 -10.83 3.96 -16.46
C TYR A 176 -12.12 3.13 -16.36
N GLU A 177 -12.03 1.82 -16.10
CA GLU A 177 -13.19 0.97 -15.86
C GLU A 177 -13.72 1.02 -14.42
N VAL A 178 -12.90 1.42 -13.46
CA VAL A 178 -13.28 1.50 -12.03
C VAL A 178 -14.50 2.39 -11.77
N PRO A 179 -14.67 3.57 -12.41
CA PRO A 179 -15.87 4.38 -12.23
C PRO A 179 -17.17 3.68 -12.61
N LEU A 180 -17.13 2.74 -13.55
CA LEU A 180 -18.29 1.93 -13.95
C LEU A 180 -18.73 0.97 -12.83
N LEU A 181 -17.81 0.66 -11.90
CA LEU A 181 -18.04 -0.22 -10.76
C LEU A 181 -18.41 0.54 -9.47
N LEU A 182 -18.58 1.88 -9.54
CA LEU A 182 -18.88 2.72 -8.37
C LEU A 182 -20.07 2.21 -7.57
N ASN A 183 -21.12 1.72 -8.24
CA ASN A 183 -22.29 1.18 -7.57
C ASN A 183 -21.95 -0.06 -6.73
N ASN A 184 -21.15 -0.96 -7.25
CA ASN A 184 -20.68 -2.15 -6.53
C ASN A 184 -19.74 -1.77 -5.38
N ILE A 185 -18.87 -0.78 -5.60
CA ILE A 185 -17.95 -0.26 -4.58
C ILE A 185 -18.70 0.35 -3.41
N LEU A 186 -19.78 1.11 -3.69
CA LEU A 186 -20.63 1.70 -2.65
C LEU A 186 -21.34 0.63 -1.82
N ILE A 187 -21.93 -0.39 -2.47
CA ILE A 187 -22.59 -1.50 -1.78
C ILE A 187 -21.60 -2.24 -0.89
N TYR A 188 -20.42 -2.56 -1.40
CA TYR A 188 -19.36 -3.22 -0.64
C TYR A 188 -18.80 -2.33 0.47
N GLY A 189 -18.69 -1.01 0.23
CA GLY A 189 -18.28 -0.02 1.23
C GLY A 189 -19.25 0.04 2.41
N VAL A 190 -20.56 0.03 2.16
CA VAL A 190 -21.57 -0.04 3.22
C VAL A 190 -21.45 -1.34 4.01
N PHE A 191 -21.21 -2.47 3.34
CA PHE A 191 -21.03 -3.76 4.01
C PHE A 191 -19.84 -3.75 4.98
N ILE A 192 -18.71 -3.13 4.57
CA ILE A 192 -17.50 -3.05 5.40
C ILE A 192 -17.68 -2.10 6.61
N ILE A 193 -18.56 -1.11 6.51
CA ILE A 193 -18.87 -0.19 7.61
C ILE A 193 -19.71 -0.90 8.69
N ILE A 194 -20.53 -1.85 8.30
CA ILE A 194 -21.38 -2.62 9.21
C ILE A 194 -20.58 -3.71 9.94
N LEU A 195 -19.50 -4.19 9.34
CA LEU A 195 -18.61 -5.22 9.86
C LEU A 195 -17.64 -4.64 10.90
#